data_c7e15d16a7c7389873000d67a34d87a5
#
_entry.id   c7e15d16a7c7389873000d67a34d87a5
#
_cell.length_a   1.000
_cell.length_b   1.000
_cell.length_c   1.000
_cell.angle_alpha   90.00
_cell.angle_beta   90.00
_cell.angle_gamma   90.00
#
_symmetry.space_group_name_H-M   'P 1'
#
loop_
_entity.id
_entity.type
_entity.pdbx_description
1 polymer ?
#
loop_
_entity_poly.entity_id
_entity_poly.type
_entity_poly.pdbx_seq_one_letter_code
_entity_poly.pdbx_strand_id
1 'polypeptide(L)'
;PEVQLASGRTWDALPEEYQQILQKCARASAQYERQLWAQEETAARKAALAGGCRELPLPEEEMQNFRQLVQPLYRKYCADYLPLVEEIQAE
;
A
#
# COMPACT_ATOMS: atom_id res chain seq x y z
N PRO A 1 3.09 -1.75 -1.35
CA PRO A 1 1.78 -1.45 -1.93
C PRO A 1 1.77 -1.79 -3.42
N GLU A 2 0.68 -2.37 -3.88
CA GLU A 2 0.45 -2.69 -5.29
C GLU A 2 -0.65 -1.78 -5.83
N VAL A 3 -0.56 -1.44 -7.11
CA VAL A 3 -1.57 -0.63 -7.78
C VAL A 3 -1.97 -1.26 -9.11
N GLN A 4 -3.25 -1.20 -9.43
CA GLN A 4 -3.78 -1.61 -10.71
C GLN A 4 -3.85 -0.38 -11.62
N LEU A 5 -3.18 -0.43 -12.76
CA LEU A 5 -3.11 0.67 -13.70
C LEU A 5 -3.75 0.28 -15.03
N ALA A 6 -4.45 1.22 -15.63
CA ALA A 6 -4.92 1.13 -17.00
C ALA A 6 -4.35 2.28 -17.83
N SER A 7 -4.04 2.03 -19.11
CA SER A 7 -3.68 3.11 -20.03
C SER A 7 -4.88 4.03 -20.22
N GLY A 8 -4.72 5.35 -19.98
CA GLY A 8 -5.77 6.33 -20.20
C GLY A 8 -6.34 6.27 -21.62
N ARG A 9 -5.47 6.17 -22.62
CA ARG A 9 -5.88 6.02 -24.03
C ARG A 9 -6.79 4.81 -24.28
N THR A 10 -6.47 3.67 -23.67
CA THR A 10 -7.30 2.46 -23.80
C THR A 10 -8.58 2.61 -23.00
N TRP A 11 -8.49 3.17 -21.80
CA TRP A 11 -9.62 3.40 -20.92
C TRP A 11 -10.68 4.30 -21.56
N ASP A 12 -10.26 5.43 -22.12
CA ASP A 12 -11.13 6.42 -22.74
C ASP A 12 -11.81 5.88 -24.02
N ALA A 13 -11.21 4.87 -24.66
CA ALA A 13 -11.79 4.19 -25.83
C ALA A 13 -12.83 3.11 -25.46
N LEU A 14 -12.93 2.73 -24.18
CA LEU A 14 -13.90 1.74 -23.74
C LEU A 14 -15.29 2.38 -23.55
N PRO A 15 -16.38 1.67 -23.94
CA PRO A 15 -17.73 2.04 -23.54
C PRO A 15 -17.84 2.15 -22.01
N GLU A 16 -18.64 3.09 -21.55
CA GLU A 16 -18.82 3.38 -20.11
C GLU A 16 -19.23 2.12 -19.31
N GLU A 17 -20.08 1.28 -19.89
CA GLU A 17 -20.48 0.01 -19.26
C GLU A 17 -19.28 -0.88 -18.93
N TYR A 18 -18.32 -0.98 -19.83
CA TYR A 18 -17.11 -1.79 -19.63
C TYR A 18 -16.17 -1.14 -18.61
N GLN A 19 -16.06 0.18 -18.61
CA GLN A 19 -15.30 0.89 -17.57
C GLN A 19 -15.85 0.60 -16.17
N GLN A 20 -17.18 0.63 -16.00
CA GLN A 20 -17.85 0.33 -14.73
C GLN A 20 -17.64 -1.13 -14.30
N ILE A 21 -17.71 -2.09 -15.24
CA ILE A 21 -17.43 -3.50 -14.95
C ILE A 21 -15.99 -3.67 -14.48
N LEU A 22 -15.03 -3.10 -15.21
CA LEU A 22 -13.61 -3.20 -14.86
C LEU A 22 -13.31 -2.57 -13.51
N GLN A 23 -13.87 -1.41 -13.18
CA GLN A 23 -13.72 -0.79 -11.86
C GLN A 23 -14.28 -1.67 -10.74
N LYS A 24 -15.45 -2.26 -10.96
CA LYS A 24 -16.06 -3.18 -9.98
C LYS A 24 -15.19 -4.42 -9.77
N CYS A 25 -14.68 -5.01 -10.84
CA CYS A 25 -13.78 -6.17 -10.77
C CYS A 25 -12.46 -5.81 -10.07
N ALA A 26 -11.87 -4.66 -10.38
CA ALA A 26 -10.64 -4.19 -9.75
C ALA A 26 -10.81 -4.00 -8.23
N ARG A 27 -11.91 -3.40 -7.79
CA ARG A 27 -12.21 -3.26 -6.36
C ARG A 27 -12.41 -4.61 -5.66
N ALA A 28 -13.14 -5.52 -6.30
CA ALA A 28 -13.34 -6.86 -5.75
C ALA A 28 -12.03 -7.65 -5.66
N SER A 29 -11.19 -7.56 -6.70
CA SER A 29 -9.86 -8.16 -6.72
C SER A 29 -8.96 -7.61 -5.61
N ALA A 30 -8.94 -6.29 -5.41
CA ALA A 30 -8.15 -5.67 -4.34
C ALA A 30 -8.62 -6.10 -2.94
N GLN A 31 -9.92 -6.25 -2.73
CA GLN A 31 -10.44 -6.75 -1.46
C GLN A 31 -10.07 -8.22 -1.21
N TYR A 32 -10.14 -9.04 -2.24
CA TYR A 32 -9.76 -10.45 -2.17
C TYR A 32 -8.26 -10.61 -1.92
N GLU A 33 -7.43 -9.84 -2.61
CA GLU A 33 -5.98 -9.81 -2.41
C GLU A 33 -5.60 -9.46 -0.97
N ARG A 34 -6.20 -8.42 -0.37
CA ARG A 34 -5.94 -8.04 1.02
C ARG A 34 -6.26 -9.17 2.01
N GLN A 35 -7.31 -9.94 1.76
CA GLN A 35 -7.66 -11.08 2.61
C GLN A 35 -6.63 -12.21 2.50
N LEU A 36 -6.20 -12.53 1.28
CA LEU A 36 -5.16 -13.53 1.05
C LEU A 36 -3.83 -13.08 1.66
N TRP A 37 -3.45 -11.82 1.45
CA TRP A 37 -2.22 -11.27 1.99
C TRP A 37 -2.16 -11.36 3.52
N ALA A 38 -3.23 -11.01 4.21
CA ALA A 38 -3.31 -11.12 5.66
C ALA A 38 -3.14 -12.58 6.16
N GLN A 39 -3.66 -13.55 5.41
CA GLN A 39 -3.46 -14.97 5.71
C GLN A 39 -2.00 -15.39 5.51
N GLU A 40 -1.40 -14.99 4.39
CA GLU A 40 0.00 -15.29 4.07
C GLU A 40 0.97 -14.63 5.06
N GLU A 41 0.74 -13.38 5.46
CA GLU A 41 1.52 -12.71 6.50
C GLU A 41 1.50 -13.47 7.82
N THR A 42 0.32 -13.94 8.22
CA THR A 42 0.15 -14.74 9.45
C THR A 42 0.93 -16.05 9.35
N ALA A 43 0.84 -16.73 8.23
CA ALA A 43 1.56 -17.98 7.98
C ALA A 43 3.08 -17.78 7.94
N ALA A 44 3.53 -16.75 7.22
CA ALA A 44 4.94 -16.40 7.11
C ALA A 44 5.56 -16.02 8.46
N ARG A 45 4.84 -15.22 9.26
CA ARG A 45 5.27 -14.86 10.62
C ARG A 45 5.43 -16.11 11.50
N LYS A 46 4.45 -17.01 11.47
CA LYS A 46 4.51 -18.28 12.22
C LYS A 46 5.70 -19.13 11.77
N ALA A 47 5.94 -19.24 10.48
CA ALA A 47 7.07 -19.98 9.92
C ALA A 47 8.41 -19.37 10.34
N ALA A 48 8.55 -18.05 10.28
CA ALA A 48 9.75 -17.33 10.69
C ALA A 48 10.08 -17.58 12.19
N LEU A 49 9.08 -17.47 13.06
CA LEU A 49 9.24 -17.73 14.49
C LEU A 49 9.62 -19.19 14.75
N ALA A 50 8.99 -20.16 14.07
CA ALA A 50 9.33 -21.58 14.17
C ALA A 50 10.75 -21.87 13.64
N GLY A 51 11.23 -21.09 12.67
CA GLY A 51 12.59 -21.15 12.15
C GLY A 51 13.67 -20.49 13.03
N GLY A 52 13.28 -19.98 14.22
CA GLY A 52 14.21 -19.39 15.18
C GLY A 52 14.39 -17.87 15.05
N CYS A 53 13.64 -17.20 14.19
CA CYS A 53 13.62 -15.74 14.15
C CYS A 53 12.96 -15.20 15.44
N ARG A 54 13.43 -14.05 15.87
CA ARG A 54 12.82 -13.33 17.00
C ARG A 54 12.20 -12.04 16.49
N GLU A 55 10.99 -11.78 16.93
CA GLU A 55 10.32 -10.51 16.70
C GLU A 55 10.79 -9.51 17.76
N LEU A 56 11.28 -8.38 17.31
CA LEU A 56 11.68 -7.28 18.19
C LEU A 56 10.58 -6.23 18.13
N PRO A 57 9.91 -5.94 19.26
CA PRO A 57 8.93 -4.87 19.31
C PRO A 57 9.65 -3.53 19.06
N LEU A 58 9.09 -2.72 18.20
CA LEU A 58 9.53 -1.35 17.99
C LEU A 58 8.64 -0.42 18.83
N PRO A 59 9.18 0.25 19.86
CA PRO A 59 8.43 1.22 20.64
C PRO A 59 7.89 2.36 19.76
N GLU A 60 6.74 2.91 20.11
CA GLU A 60 6.14 4.00 19.35
C GLU A 60 7.05 5.23 19.27
N GLU A 61 7.80 5.51 20.33
CA GLU A 61 8.80 6.59 20.35
C GLU A 61 9.85 6.41 19.25
N GLU A 62 10.38 5.18 19.09
CA GLU A 62 11.35 4.89 18.03
C GLU A 62 10.72 4.96 16.64
N MET A 63 9.47 4.56 16.49
CA MET A 63 8.74 4.72 15.25
C MET A 63 8.59 6.20 14.88
N GLN A 64 8.31 7.07 15.86
CA GLN A 64 8.24 8.51 15.66
C GLN A 64 9.60 9.10 15.25
N ASN A 65 10.69 8.63 15.87
CA ASN A 65 12.04 9.01 15.49
C ASN A 65 12.34 8.65 14.03
N PHE A 66 11.99 7.44 13.58
CA PHE A 66 12.13 7.05 12.17
C PHE A 66 11.32 7.95 11.24
N ARG A 67 10.06 8.23 11.58
CA ARG A 67 9.22 9.14 10.79
C ARG A 67 9.83 10.53 10.67
N GLN A 68 10.38 11.08 11.75
CA GLN A 68 11.05 12.38 11.74
C GLN A 68 12.32 12.38 10.86
N LEU A 69 13.13 11.33 10.95
CA LEU A 69 14.35 11.20 10.16
C LEU A 69 14.11 11.14 8.66
N VAL A 70 12.98 10.59 8.22
CA VAL A 70 12.64 10.48 6.80
C VAL A 70 11.91 11.71 6.24
N GLN A 71 11.41 12.62 7.08
CA GLN A 71 10.72 13.83 6.64
C GLN A 71 11.47 14.67 5.58
N PRO A 72 12.81 14.88 5.70
CA PRO A 72 13.54 15.60 4.68
C PRO A 72 13.52 14.94 3.30
N LEU A 73 13.33 13.60 3.25
CA LEU A 73 13.26 12.86 1.99
C LEU A 73 12.00 13.20 1.20
N TYR A 74 10.86 13.39 1.87
CA TYR A 74 9.62 13.82 1.21
C TYR A 74 9.80 15.18 0.53
N ARG A 75 10.41 16.14 1.20
CA ARG A 75 10.70 17.46 0.61
C ARG A 75 11.67 17.39 -0.54
N LYS A 76 12.65 16.50 -0.47
CA LYS A 76 13.69 16.36 -1.50
C LYS A 76 13.18 15.63 -2.74
N TYR A 77 12.39 14.58 -2.58
CA TYR A 77 12.04 13.66 -3.67
C TYR A 77 10.57 13.71 -4.07
N CYS A 78 9.70 14.26 -3.23
CA CYS A 78 8.25 14.34 -3.46
C CYS A 78 7.74 15.78 -3.41
N ALA A 79 8.56 16.78 -3.74
CA ALA A 79 8.20 18.20 -3.62
C ALA A 79 6.88 18.54 -4.34
N ASP A 80 6.67 18.00 -5.54
CA ASP A 80 5.48 18.23 -6.36
C ASP A 80 4.24 17.48 -5.87
N TYR A 81 4.41 16.55 -4.92
CA TYR A 81 3.38 15.65 -4.40
C TYR A 81 3.18 15.79 -2.89
N LEU A 82 3.74 16.82 -2.26
CA LEU A 82 3.63 17.01 -0.80
C LEU A 82 2.19 16.98 -0.29
N PRO A 83 1.21 17.63 -0.95
CA PRO A 83 -0.18 17.57 -0.50
C PRO A 83 -0.74 16.13 -0.46
N LEU A 84 -0.39 15.31 -1.46
CA LEU A 84 -0.79 13.90 -1.49
C LEU A 84 -0.08 13.08 -0.40
N VAL A 85 1.20 13.37 -0.11
CA VAL A 85 1.93 12.73 0.99
C VAL A 85 1.28 13.06 2.33
N GLU A 86 0.90 14.31 2.55
CA GLU A 86 0.22 14.76 3.77
C GLU A 86 -1.16 14.09 3.93
N GLU A 87 -1.93 13.96 2.85
CA GLU A 87 -3.20 13.24 2.84
C GLU A 87 -3.03 11.77 3.24
N ILE A 88 -2.06 11.07 2.66
CA ILE A 88 -1.76 9.66 2.99
C ILE A 88 -1.31 9.49 4.44
N GLN A 89 -0.58 10.47 4.99
CA GLN A 89 -0.10 10.40 6.38
C GLN A 89 -1.17 10.75 7.41
N ALA A 90 -2.27 11.36 6.98
CA ALA A 90 -3.38 11.74 7.86
C ALA A 90 -4.41 10.60 8.07
N GLU A 91 -4.36 9.54 7.26
CA GLU A 91 -5.18 8.32 7.41
C GLU A 91 -4.62 7.40 8.52
#